data_e2b170fe406868e10f8e526b24eca443
#
_entry.id   e2b170fe406868e10f8e526b24eca443
#
_cell.length_a   1.000
_cell.length_b   1.000
_cell.length_c   1.000
_cell.angle_alpha   90.00
_cell.angle_beta   90.00
_cell.angle_gamma   90.00
#
_symmetry.space_group_name_H-M   'P 1'
#
loop_
_entity.id
_entity.type
_entity.pdbx_description
1 polymer ?
#
loop_
_entity_poly.entity_id
_entity_poly.type
_entity_poly.pdbx_seq_one_letter_code
_entity_poly.pdbx_strand_id
1 'polypeptide(L)'
;MITKIIKVVLFVFLLHSSFVNSKSIVYEKVDDLGFFKSLIIKDNHPKDDVLVIFDIDDTLLEATRFVGSNKWYAWQRGKKNVFDNKGEPLFIKDDEKFNCIFGTLGTLFSLGDNKKTQTDADKILTELQQYNLMILTARSIGFRGPTERDLKRNNFSLSKSHLMENDLGLTYIFDDGSRASDITYQNGIVMSSGLNKGLVLHDLLDKLKKKYKSIYFIDDSLKNINQMKQAWEKSETEVSIFHYTKVDKSITPEEIKESNKAKEEFDEFLMAAFPERAKRFTSAICD
;
A
#
# COMPACT_ATOMS: atom_id res chain seq x y z
N MET A 1 -28.26 -78.81 15.84
CA MET A 1 -27.09 -78.29 15.15
C MET A 1 -27.52 -76.94 14.53
N ILE A 2 -27.27 -75.82 15.23
CA ILE A 2 -27.81 -74.52 14.86
C ILE A 2 -26.62 -73.70 14.28
N THR A 3 -26.67 -73.44 13.01
CA THR A 3 -25.66 -72.67 12.29
C THR A 3 -25.95 -71.18 12.45
N LYS A 4 -25.09 -70.45 13.19
CA LYS A 4 -25.15 -69.01 13.33
C LYS A 4 -24.55 -68.29 12.04
N ILE A 5 -25.37 -67.57 11.35
CA ILE A 5 -24.95 -66.69 10.26
C ILE A 5 -24.54 -65.35 10.88
N ILE A 6 -23.25 -65.01 10.79
CA ILE A 6 -22.72 -63.72 11.18
C ILE A 6 -22.84 -62.80 9.97
N LYS A 7 -23.71 -61.78 10.06
CA LYS A 7 -23.76 -60.66 9.08
C LYS A 7 -22.66 -59.66 9.43
N VAL A 8 -21.64 -59.60 8.61
CA VAL A 8 -20.64 -58.52 8.65
C VAL A 8 -21.22 -57.30 7.94
N VAL A 9 -21.52 -56.22 8.68
CA VAL A 9 -21.92 -54.95 8.14
C VAL A 9 -20.64 -54.14 7.88
N LEU A 10 -20.29 -53.99 6.61
CA LEU A 10 -19.18 -53.19 6.19
C LEU A 10 -19.62 -51.68 6.19
N PHE A 11 -19.18 -50.90 7.17
CA PHE A 11 -19.37 -49.45 7.22
C PHE A 11 -18.29 -48.80 6.34
N VAL A 12 -18.67 -48.43 5.12
CA VAL A 12 -17.81 -47.63 4.22
C VAL A 12 -17.90 -46.18 4.68
N PHE A 13 -16.90 -45.70 5.42
CA PHE A 13 -16.69 -44.27 5.66
C PHE A 13 -16.23 -43.63 4.37
N LEU A 14 -17.12 -42.98 3.67
CA LEU A 14 -16.79 -42.01 2.61
C LEU A 14 -16.20 -40.77 3.28
N LEU A 15 -14.88 -40.73 3.41
CA LEU A 15 -14.14 -39.52 3.69
C LEU A 15 -14.33 -38.58 2.49
N HIS A 16 -15.28 -37.65 2.59
CA HIS A 16 -15.32 -36.48 1.71
C HIS A 16 -14.16 -35.60 2.13
N SER A 17 -12.99 -35.81 1.50
CA SER A 17 -11.94 -34.81 1.48
C SER A 17 -12.45 -33.67 0.62
N SER A 18 -12.96 -32.62 1.26
CA SER A 18 -13.20 -31.34 0.59
C SER A 18 -11.82 -30.84 0.17
N PHE A 19 -11.44 -31.09 -1.07
CA PHE A 19 -10.35 -30.36 -1.71
C PHE A 19 -10.79 -28.90 -1.71
N VAL A 20 -10.29 -28.13 -0.78
CA VAL A 20 -10.28 -26.67 -0.88
C VAL A 20 -9.40 -26.38 -2.09
N ASN A 21 -10.03 -26.15 -3.24
CA ASN A 21 -9.35 -25.64 -4.43
C ASN A 21 -8.93 -24.21 -4.06
N SER A 22 -7.74 -24.03 -3.49
CA SER A 22 -7.18 -22.69 -3.34
C SER A 22 -7.02 -22.14 -4.75
N LYS A 23 -7.74 -21.06 -5.06
CA LYS A 23 -7.59 -20.38 -6.34
C LYS A 23 -6.17 -19.81 -6.42
N SER A 24 -5.57 -19.88 -7.59
CA SER A 24 -4.17 -19.47 -7.76
C SER A 24 -4.00 -17.97 -7.60
N ILE A 25 -3.02 -17.57 -6.78
CA ILE A 25 -2.55 -16.19 -6.77
C ILE A 25 -1.68 -15.99 -8.02
N VAL A 26 -2.06 -15.04 -8.86
CA VAL A 26 -1.26 -14.59 -9.99
C VAL A 26 -0.32 -13.49 -9.52
N TYR A 27 0.95 -13.53 -9.93
CA TYR A 27 1.93 -12.48 -9.69
C TYR A 27 2.60 -12.08 -11.00
N GLU A 28 2.62 -10.77 -11.27
CA GLU A 28 3.26 -10.23 -12.46
C GLU A 28 3.99 -8.91 -12.14
N LYS A 29 5.12 -8.65 -12.83
CA LYS A 29 5.78 -7.35 -12.84
C LYS A 29 5.26 -6.54 -14.02
N VAL A 30 4.90 -5.29 -13.74
CA VAL A 30 4.41 -4.36 -14.77
C VAL A 30 5.05 -2.99 -14.56
N ASP A 31 5.27 -2.27 -15.65
CA ASP A 31 5.76 -0.89 -15.66
C ASP A 31 4.80 0.09 -16.37
N ASP A 32 3.63 -0.43 -16.76
CA ASP A 32 2.58 0.32 -17.46
C ASP A 32 1.20 0.04 -16.88
N LEU A 33 0.52 1.10 -16.42
CA LEU A 33 -0.83 1.02 -15.86
C LEU A 33 -1.89 0.69 -16.92
N GLY A 34 -1.64 1.05 -18.20
CA GLY A 34 -2.50 0.68 -19.32
C GLY A 34 -2.48 -0.83 -19.57
N PHE A 35 -1.31 -1.45 -19.43
CA PHE A 35 -1.19 -2.90 -19.51
C PHE A 35 -1.95 -3.57 -18.35
N PHE A 36 -1.75 -3.11 -17.11
CA PHE A 36 -2.54 -3.57 -15.95
C PHE A 36 -4.05 -3.50 -16.22
N LYS A 37 -4.55 -2.33 -16.70
CA LYS A 37 -5.95 -2.16 -17.07
C LYS A 37 -6.39 -3.19 -18.13
N SER A 38 -5.56 -3.44 -19.15
CA SER A 38 -5.89 -4.36 -20.23
C SER A 38 -6.10 -5.79 -19.75
N LEU A 39 -5.35 -6.23 -18.74
CA LEU A 39 -5.49 -7.55 -18.12
C LEU A 39 -6.85 -7.67 -17.40
N ILE A 40 -7.24 -6.68 -16.60
CA ILE A 40 -8.53 -6.65 -15.91
C ILE A 40 -9.70 -6.74 -16.89
N ILE A 41 -9.62 -5.98 -18.00
CA ILE A 41 -10.67 -5.98 -19.03
C ILE A 41 -10.71 -7.32 -19.78
N LYS A 42 -9.56 -7.91 -20.05
CA LYS A 42 -9.44 -9.20 -20.76
C LYS A 42 -10.03 -10.36 -19.95
N ASP A 43 -9.88 -10.35 -18.62
CA ASP A 43 -10.40 -11.41 -17.75
C ASP A 43 -11.94 -11.41 -17.71
N ASN A 44 -12.57 -10.31 -18.11
CA ASN A 44 -14.01 -10.18 -18.37
C ASN A 44 -14.92 -10.69 -17.24
N HIS A 45 -14.50 -10.50 -16.00
CA HIS A 45 -15.34 -10.81 -14.83
C HIS A 45 -16.52 -9.82 -14.72
N PRO A 46 -17.67 -10.24 -14.14
CA PRO A 46 -18.75 -9.33 -13.82
C PRO A 46 -18.24 -8.18 -12.94
N LYS A 47 -18.59 -6.94 -13.28
CA LYS A 47 -18.03 -5.74 -12.67
C LYS A 47 -18.24 -5.68 -11.15
N ASP A 48 -19.39 -6.13 -10.67
CA ASP A 48 -19.74 -6.15 -9.24
C ASP A 48 -18.95 -7.19 -8.45
N ASP A 49 -18.39 -8.20 -9.13
CA ASP A 49 -17.59 -9.27 -8.54
C ASP A 49 -16.09 -8.90 -8.44
N VAL A 50 -15.69 -7.74 -8.97
CA VAL A 50 -14.29 -7.31 -9.07
C VAL A 50 -13.99 -6.15 -8.12
N LEU A 51 -12.85 -6.24 -7.43
CA LEU A 51 -12.24 -5.13 -6.68
C LEU A 51 -10.87 -4.81 -7.25
N VAL A 52 -10.68 -3.57 -7.68
CA VAL A 52 -9.39 -3.03 -8.15
C VAL A 52 -8.77 -2.16 -7.06
N ILE A 53 -7.50 -2.39 -6.74
CA ILE A 53 -6.82 -1.72 -5.64
C ILE A 53 -5.50 -1.15 -6.12
N PHE A 54 -5.32 0.16 -5.91
CA PHE A 54 -4.07 0.86 -6.20
C PHE A 54 -3.37 1.29 -4.91
N ASP A 55 -2.05 1.17 -4.87
CA ASP A 55 -1.23 1.96 -3.97
C ASP A 55 -1.05 3.40 -4.50
N ILE A 56 -0.49 4.29 -3.68
CA ILE A 56 -0.21 5.69 -4.05
C ILE A 56 1.25 5.90 -4.40
N ASP A 57 2.14 5.75 -3.40
CA ASP A 57 3.52 6.19 -3.49
C ASP A 57 4.33 5.31 -4.44
N ASP A 58 4.92 5.92 -5.47
CA ASP A 58 5.62 5.26 -6.58
C ASP A 58 4.73 4.30 -7.42
N THR A 59 3.41 4.34 -7.21
CA THR A 59 2.41 3.62 -8.01
C THR A 59 1.53 4.57 -8.80
N LEU A 60 0.67 5.37 -8.17
CA LEU A 60 -0.11 6.43 -8.82
C LEU A 60 0.63 7.74 -8.86
N LEU A 61 1.33 8.08 -7.79
CA LEU A 61 2.06 9.33 -7.59
C LEU A 61 3.51 9.06 -7.21
N GLU A 62 4.41 9.91 -7.70
CA GLU A 62 5.79 10.00 -7.25
C GLU A 62 6.13 11.42 -6.79
N ALA A 63 7.01 11.56 -5.82
CA ALA A 63 7.45 12.86 -5.34
C ALA A 63 8.25 13.60 -6.44
N THR A 64 8.04 14.91 -6.56
CA THR A 64 8.77 15.74 -7.54
C THR A 64 10.20 16.03 -7.11
N ARG A 65 10.53 15.80 -5.83
CA ARG A 65 11.83 15.98 -5.21
C ARG A 65 12.31 14.71 -4.53
N PHE A 66 13.66 14.59 -4.38
CA PHE A 66 14.24 13.48 -3.63
C PHE A 66 13.81 13.50 -2.15
N VAL A 67 13.99 14.66 -1.48
CA VAL A 67 13.61 14.82 -0.08
C VAL A 67 12.10 14.67 0.10
N GLY A 68 11.69 13.71 0.91
CA GLY A 68 10.29 13.33 1.12
C GLY A 68 9.78 12.24 0.17
N SER A 69 10.58 11.78 -0.80
CA SER A 69 10.24 10.66 -1.67
C SER A 69 10.30 9.31 -0.93
N ASN A 70 9.72 8.28 -1.54
CA ASN A 70 9.76 6.91 -1.02
C ASN A 70 11.19 6.36 -0.91
N LYS A 71 12.05 6.63 -1.92
CA LYS A 71 13.46 6.22 -1.90
C LYS A 71 14.26 6.98 -0.84
N TRP A 72 14.00 8.28 -0.65
CA TRP A 72 14.58 9.06 0.44
C TRP A 72 14.18 8.50 1.80
N TYR A 73 12.89 8.23 2.01
CA TYR A 73 12.40 7.65 3.26
C TYR A 73 13.02 6.27 3.55
N ALA A 74 13.16 5.42 2.52
CA ALA A 74 13.82 4.11 2.65
C ALA A 74 15.28 4.27 3.09
N TRP A 75 16.01 5.21 2.50
CA TRP A 75 17.39 5.53 2.85
C TRP A 75 17.49 6.09 4.27
N GLN A 76 16.67 7.07 4.63
CA GLN A 76 16.61 7.65 5.97
C GLN A 76 16.31 6.61 7.05
N ARG A 77 15.57 5.57 6.71
CA ARG A 77 15.27 4.43 7.61
C ARG A 77 16.36 3.36 7.64
N GLY A 78 17.45 3.54 6.91
CA GLY A 78 18.55 2.57 6.84
C GLY A 78 18.12 1.20 6.30
N LYS A 79 17.17 1.16 5.34
CA LYS A 79 16.71 -0.10 4.76
C LYS A 79 17.80 -0.72 3.90
N LYS A 80 17.98 -2.05 4.00
CA LYS A 80 19.04 -2.81 3.30
C LYS A 80 18.87 -2.89 1.78
N ASN A 81 17.67 -2.59 1.26
CA ASN A 81 17.36 -2.63 -0.17
C ASN A 81 17.43 -1.26 -0.84
N VAL A 82 18.30 -0.40 -0.35
CA VAL A 82 18.62 0.90 -0.95
C VAL A 82 19.95 0.79 -1.67
N PHE A 83 19.98 1.25 -2.91
CA PHE A 83 21.15 1.15 -3.79
C PHE A 83 21.43 2.52 -4.43
N ASP A 84 22.71 2.74 -4.76
CA ASP A 84 23.10 3.87 -5.57
C ASP A 84 22.78 3.64 -7.07
N ASN A 85 23.07 4.62 -7.91
CA ASN A 85 22.86 4.55 -9.36
C ASN A 85 23.83 3.63 -10.10
N LYS A 86 24.76 2.99 -9.38
CA LYS A 86 25.67 1.94 -9.90
C LYS A 86 25.24 0.54 -9.44
N GLY A 87 24.18 0.45 -8.60
CA GLY A 87 23.68 -0.79 -8.03
C GLY A 87 24.39 -1.25 -6.77
N GLU A 88 25.25 -0.39 -6.17
CA GLU A 88 25.92 -0.70 -4.92
C GLU A 88 25.03 -0.39 -3.71
N PRO A 89 25.07 -1.21 -2.64
CA PRO A 89 24.31 -0.95 -1.41
C PRO A 89 24.67 0.41 -0.79
N LEU A 90 23.66 1.20 -0.51
CA LEU A 90 23.83 2.54 0.05
C LEU A 90 23.38 2.59 1.50
N PHE A 91 24.29 3.00 2.38
CA PHE A 91 24.03 3.13 3.81
C PHE A 91 24.04 4.60 4.22
N ILE A 92 23.04 4.99 5.01
CA ILE A 92 22.98 6.34 5.57
C ILE A 92 23.92 6.48 6.76
N LYS A 93 24.61 7.61 6.84
CA LYS A 93 25.41 7.99 8.01
C LYS A 93 24.55 8.67 9.07
N ASP A 94 25.01 8.67 10.32
CA ASP A 94 24.22 9.22 11.42
C ASP A 94 24.01 10.74 11.32
N ASP A 95 24.99 11.46 10.79
CA ASP A 95 24.94 12.91 10.55
C ASP A 95 24.02 13.30 9.36
N GLU A 96 23.71 12.35 8.47
CA GLU A 96 22.78 12.53 7.34
C GLU A 96 21.31 12.28 7.71
N LYS A 97 21.05 11.70 8.88
CA LYS A 97 19.69 11.35 9.31
C LYS A 97 18.91 12.57 9.79
N PHE A 98 17.71 12.71 9.26
CA PHE A 98 16.72 13.64 9.83
C PHE A 98 16.21 13.11 11.17
N ASN A 99 16.16 13.96 12.15
CA ASN A 99 15.54 13.64 13.43
C ASN A 99 14.03 13.51 13.29
N CYS A 100 13.42 12.66 14.12
CA CYS A 100 11.95 12.49 14.14
C CYS A 100 11.33 12.29 12.75
N ILE A 101 11.86 11.33 12.01
CA ILE A 101 11.56 11.09 10.57
C ILE A 101 10.05 11.09 10.24
N PHE A 102 9.17 10.59 11.13
CA PHE A 102 7.72 10.60 10.87
C PHE A 102 7.12 12.00 10.96
N GLY A 103 7.53 12.81 11.94
CA GLY A 103 7.12 14.21 12.05
C GLY A 103 7.63 15.04 10.87
N THR A 104 8.89 14.83 10.49
CA THR A 104 9.50 15.45 9.31
C THR A 104 8.77 15.06 8.03
N LEU A 105 8.50 13.77 7.84
CA LEU A 105 7.77 13.28 6.66
C LEU A 105 6.37 13.89 6.57
N GLY A 106 5.66 14.05 7.69
CA GLY A 106 4.36 14.74 7.73
C GLY A 106 4.43 16.19 7.24
N THR A 107 5.47 16.91 7.65
CA THR A 107 5.75 18.27 7.15
C THR A 107 6.06 18.25 5.66
N LEU A 108 6.89 17.33 5.20
CA LEU A 108 7.24 17.20 3.78
C LEU A 108 6.03 16.83 2.91
N PHE A 109 5.13 15.95 3.38
CA PHE A 109 3.86 15.69 2.69
C PHE A 109 2.95 16.92 2.63
N SER A 110 2.96 17.76 3.66
CA SER A 110 2.15 18.98 3.68
C SER A 110 2.68 20.07 2.75
N LEU A 111 3.99 20.16 2.58
CA LEU A 111 4.66 21.19 1.79
C LEU A 111 5.05 20.74 0.38
N GLY A 112 5.28 19.44 0.19
CA GLY A 112 5.77 18.87 -1.06
C GLY A 112 4.69 18.74 -2.12
N ASP A 113 5.15 18.50 -3.34
CA ASP A 113 4.32 18.21 -4.49
C ASP A 113 4.65 16.82 -5.05
N ASN A 114 3.60 16.15 -5.52
CA ASN A 114 3.69 14.89 -6.23
C ASN A 114 3.22 15.06 -7.66
N LYS A 115 3.74 14.25 -8.57
CA LYS A 115 3.30 14.12 -9.96
C LYS A 115 2.84 12.69 -10.23
N LYS A 116 2.10 12.50 -11.30
CA LYS A 116 1.71 11.15 -11.74
C LYS A 116 2.94 10.35 -12.18
N THR A 117 2.99 9.07 -11.81
CA THR A 117 4.04 8.14 -12.27
C THR A 117 3.94 7.88 -13.77
N GLN A 118 2.73 8.03 -14.33
CA GLN A 118 2.41 7.88 -15.74
C GLN A 118 1.40 8.94 -16.16
N THR A 119 1.62 9.57 -17.29
CA THR A 119 0.86 10.75 -17.74
C THR A 119 -0.65 10.54 -17.78
N ASP A 120 -1.10 9.35 -18.13
CA ASP A 120 -2.51 8.94 -18.26
C ASP A 120 -3.05 8.15 -17.06
N ALA A 121 -2.32 8.08 -15.95
CA ALA A 121 -2.70 7.31 -14.75
C ALA A 121 -4.09 7.69 -14.21
N ASP A 122 -4.45 8.97 -14.22
CA ASP A 122 -5.76 9.48 -13.81
C ASP A 122 -6.89 9.02 -14.75
N LYS A 123 -6.64 8.96 -16.06
CA LYS A 123 -7.60 8.46 -17.05
C LYS A 123 -7.81 6.95 -16.87
N ILE A 124 -6.73 6.20 -16.69
CA ILE A 124 -6.77 4.75 -16.45
C ILE A 124 -7.59 4.44 -15.20
N LEU A 125 -7.32 5.14 -14.08
CA LEU A 125 -8.09 4.98 -12.85
C LEU A 125 -9.58 5.34 -13.07
N THR A 126 -9.87 6.41 -13.81
CA THR A 126 -11.25 6.83 -14.13
C THR A 126 -11.99 5.76 -14.94
N GLU A 127 -11.36 5.15 -15.92
CA GLU A 127 -11.94 4.06 -16.72
C GLU A 127 -12.18 2.80 -15.89
N LEU A 128 -11.30 2.51 -14.92
CA LEU A 128 -11.44 1.37 -14.02
C LEU A 128 -12.51 1.57 -12.93
N GLN A 129 -13.04 2.77 -12.72
CA GLN A 129 -14.19 3.02 -11.83
C GLN A 129 -15.52 2.41 -12.32
N GLN A 130 -15.53 1.73 -13.45
CA GLN A 130 -16.62 0.84 -13.82
C GLN A 130 -16.66 -0.44 -12.96
N TYR A 131 -15.59 -0.78 -12.26
CA TYR A 131 -15.48 -1.84 -11.25
C TYR A 131 -15.54 -1.22 -9.85
N ASN A 132 -15.64 -2.06 -8.79
CA ASN A 132 -15.36 -1.56 -7.46
C ASN A 132 -13.87 -1.23 -7.39
N LEU A 133 -13.55 -0.03 -6.93
CA LEU A 133 -12.17 0.44 -6.90
C LEU A 133 -11.88 1.16 -5.59
N MET A 134 -10.69 0.97 -5.05
CA MET A 134 -10.19 1.72 -3.91
C MET A 134 -8.69 1.96 -4.01
N ILE A 135 -8.23 2.93 -3.24
CA ILE A 135 -6.82 3.14 -2.95
C ILE A 135 -6.50 2.53 -1.58
N LEU A 136 -5.35 1.83 -1.47
CA LEU A 136 -4.86 1.25 -0.22
C LEU A 136 -3.39 1.67 -0.03
N THR A 137 -3.18 2.71 0.79
CA THR A 137 -1.84 3.27 1.03
C THR A 137 -1.29 2.92 2.41
N ALA A 138 0.04 2.84 2.52
CA ALA A 138 0.76 2.72 3.78
C ALA A 138 0.87 4.04 4.57
N ARG A 139 0.41 5.16 4.01
CA ARG A 139 0.41 6.45 4.69
C ARG A 139 -0.38 6.38 5.99
N SER A 140 0.05 7.14 7.00
CA SER A 140 -0.65 7.30 8.27
C SER A 140 -1.89 8.18 8.10
N ILE A 141 -2.90 7.97 8.96
CA ILE A 141 -4.14 8.75 8.98
C ILE A 141 -3.90 10.26 9.13
N GLY A 142 -2.83 10.66 9.83
CA GLY A 142 -2.43 12.07 9.97
C GLY A 142 -2.06 12.76 8.66
N PHE A 143 -1.83 11.99 7.60
CA PHE A 143 -1.46 12.50 6.26
C PHE A 143 -2.63 12.53 5.27
N ARG A 144 -3.88 12.35 5.75
CA ARG A 144 -5.06 12.34 4.88
C ARG A 144 -5.21 13.62 4.09
N GLY A 145 -5.17 14.77 4.73
CA GLY A 145 -5.31 16.06 4.04
C GLY A 145 -4.30 16.26 2.90
N PRO A 146 -2.99 16.14 3.14
CA PRO A 146 -1.98 16.15 2.07
C PRO A 146 -2.25 15.09 0.98
N THR A 147 -2.64 13.89 1.35
CA THR A 147 -2.91 12.80 0.40
C THR A 147 -4.06 13.13 -0.55
N GLU A 148 -5.20 13.56 -0.02
CA GLU A 148 -6.37 13.94 -0.82
C GLU A 148 -6.08 15.17 -1.69
N ARG A 149 -5.33 16.16 -1.17
CA ARG A 149 -4.86 17.31 -1.94
C ARG A 149 -4.02 16.88 -3.15
N ASP A 150 -3.06 15.97 -2.97
CA ASP A 150 -2.15 15.54 -4.02
C ASP A 150 -2.86 14.70 -5.09
N LEU A 151 -3.77 13.82 -4.68
CA LEU A 151 -4.63 13.08 -5.61
C LEU A 151 -5.48 14.06 -6.44
N LYS A 152 -6.13 15.04 -5.80
CA LYS A 152 -6.95 16.05 -6.48
C LYS A 152 -6.14 16.89 -7.45
N ARG A 153 -4.93 17.37 -7.07
CA ARG A 153 -4.03 18.16 -7.94
C ARG A 153 -3.59 17.38 -9.17
N ASN A 154 -3.50 16.07 -9.07
CA ASN A 154 -3.15 15.16 -10.16
C ASN A 154 -4.36 14.59 -10.90
N ASN A 155 -5.56 15.16 -10.70
CA ASN A 155 -6.82 14.78 -11.33
C ASN A 155 -7.33 13.39 -11.00
N PHE A 156 -6.87 12.77 -9.91
CA PHE A 156 -7.47 11.54 -9.41
C PHE A 156 -8.76 11.84 -8.66
N SER A 157 -9.84 11.23 -9.11
CA SER A 157 -11.15 11.28 -8.47
C SER A 157 -11.68 9.87 -8.25
N LEU A 158 -12.16 9.62 -7.04
CA LEU A 158 -12.76 8.34 -6.64
C LEU A 158 -14.28 8.44 -6.45
N SER A 159 -14.91 9.47 -7.01
CA SER A 159 -16.32 9.84 -6.78
C SER A 159 -17.34 8.75 -7.15
N LYS A 160 -16.93 7.72 -7.91
CA LYS A 160 -17.79 6.61 -8.33
C LYS A 160 -17.45 5.27 -7.67
N SER A 161 -16.48 5.25 -6.77
CA SER A 161 -15.84 4.02 -6.27
C SER A 161 -15.97 3.92 -4.75
N HIS A 162 -17.17 4.06 -4.23
CA HIS A 162 -17.39 3.94 -2.78
C HIS A 162 -17.81 2.51 -2.42
N LEU A 163 -17.02 1.87 -1.54
CA LEU A 163 -17.42 0.57 -0.98
C LEU A 163 -18.51 0.71 0.10
N MET A 164 -18.73 1.92 0.59
CA MET A 164 -19.78 2.25 1.56
C MET A 164 -20.81 3.20 0.92
N GLU A 165 -22.07 2.98 1.25
CA GLU A 165 -23.13 3.93 0.90
C GLU A 165 -22.96 5.23 1.71
N ASN A 166 -23.24 6.37 1.09
CA ASN A 166 -23.32 7.70 1.72
C ASN A 166 -22.03 8.33 2.23
N ASP A 167 -20.86 8.03 1.65
CA ASP A 167 -19.56 8.64 2.01
C ASP A 167 -19.21 8.58 3.52
N LEU A 168 -19.81 7.68 4.26
CA LEU A 168 -19.52 7.47 5.67
C LEU A 168 -18.10 6.90 5.78
N GLY A 169 -17.25 7.62 6.48
CA GLY A 169 -15.91 7.13 6.81
C GLY A 169 -15.96 6.07 7.91
N LEU A 170 -15.00 5.16 7.88
CA LEU A 170 -14.74 4.18 8.94
C LEU A 170 -13.34 4.41 9.51
N THR A 171 -13.25 4.60 10.84
CA THR A 171 -11.98 4.70 11.56
C THR A 171 -12.00 3.71 12.72
N TYR A 172 -10.95 2.92 12.83
CA TYR A 172 -10.82 1.91 13.89
C TYR A 172 -9.37 1.52 14.12
N ILE A 173 -9.09 0.93 15.28
CA ILE A 173 -7.79 0.37 15.60
C ILE A 173 -7.74 -1.07 15.07
N PHE A 174 -6.66 -1.40 14.36
CA PHE A 174 -6.36 -2.73 13.88
C PHE A 174 -4.95 -3.15 14.31
N ASP A 175 -4.81 -4.40 14.73
CA ASP A 175 -3.53 -5.05 15.06
C ASP A 175 -3.22 -6.11 14.00
N ASP A 176 -2.11 -5.95 13.29
CA ASP A 176 -1.68 -6.90 12.25
C ASP A 176 -0.76 -8.03 12.80
N GLY A 177 -0.68 -8.11 14.13
CA GLY A 177 0.20 -9.05 14.84
C GLY A 177 1.63 -8.53 15.05
N SER A 178 2.02 -7.43 14.42
CA SER A 178 3.29 -6.75 14.67
C SER A 178 3.10 -5.51 15.54
N ARG A 179 1.99 -4.81 15.36
CA ARG A 179 1.57 -3.65 16.14
C ARG A 179 0.12 -3.25 15.85
N ALA A 180 -0.49 -2.54 16.77
CA ALA A 180 -1.77 -1.89 16.56
C ALA A 180 -1.61 -0.46 16.03
N SER A 181 -2.51 -0.03 15.15
CA SER A 181 -2.57 1.36 14.68
C SER A 181 -3.97 1.69 14.15
N ASP A 182 -4.26 2.99 14.05
CA ASP A 182 -5.49 3.46 13.43
C ASP A 182 -5.48 3.21 11.92
N ILE A 183 -6.61 2.69 11.44
CA ILE A 183 -6.96 2.52 10.03
C ILE A 183 -8.12 3.45 9.72
N THR A 184 -8.09 4.09 8.57
CA THR A 184 -9.26 4.83 8.06
C THR A 184 -9.60 4.41 6.65
N TYR A 185 -10.88 4.25 6.38
CA TYR A 185 -11.47 4.22 5.05
C TYR A 185 -12.38 5.42 4.89
N GLN A 186 -12.15 6.24 3.89
CA GLN A 186 -13.00 7.38 3.54
C GLN A 186 -12.75 7.78 2.08
N ASN A 187 -13.79 8.19 1.36
CA ASN A 187 -13.70 8.66 -0.03
C ASN A 187 -12.95 7.69 -0.96
N GLY A 188 -13.13 6.37 -0.78
CA GLY A 188 -12.44 5.35 -1.57
C GLY A 188 -10.96 5.14 -1.21
N ILE A 189 -10.46 5.78 -0.15
CA ILE A 189 -9.05 5.71 0.27
C ILE A 189 -8.93 5.04 1.64
N VAL A 190 -8.18 3.94 1.70
CA VAL A 190 -7.75 3.29 2.94
C VAL A 190 -6.35 3.75 3.28
N MET A 191 -6.18 4.27 4.49
CA MET A 191 -4.88 4.60 5.06
C MET A 191 -4.53 3.54 6.11
N SER A 192 -3.55 2.68 5.80
CA SER A 192 -3.21 1.50 6.62
C SER A 192 -2.15 1.79 7.68
N SER A 193 -1.66 3.02 7.79
CA SER A 193 -0.64 3.42 8.77
C SER A 193 0.59 2.51 8.80
N GLY A 194 0.99 1.95 7.63
CA GLY A 194 2.13 1.06 7.48
C GLY A 194 1.93 -0.37 7.99
N LEU A 195 0.71 -0.75 8.39
CA LEU A 195 0.35 -2.13 8.73
C LEU A 195 0.31 -3.03 7.49
N ASN A 196 0.19 -4.32 7.71
CA ASN A 196 0.11 -5.32 6.65
C ASN A 196 -1.13 -5.09 5.76
N LYS A 197 -0.91 -4.62 4.52
CA LYS A 197 -1.99 -4.27 3.58
C LYS A 197 -2.93 -5.45 3.28
N GLY A 198 -2.41 -6.66 3.23
CA GLY A 198 -3.22 -7.86 2.97
C GLY A 198 -4.19 -8.15 4.12
N LEU A 199 -3.73 -8.07 5.36
CA LEU A 199 -4.55 -8.28 6.56
C LEU A 199 -5.53 -7.12 6.76
N VAL A 200 -5.10 -5.87 6.53
CA VAL A 200 -5.97 -4.69 6.57
C VAL A 200 -7.11 -4.81 5.57
N LEU A 201 -6.82 -5.28 4.35
CA LEU A 201 -7.85 -5.49 3.33
C LEU A 201 -8.87 -6.55 3.77
N HIS A 202 -8.41 -7.68 4.31
CA HIS A 202 -9.29 -8.74 4.84
C HIS A 202 -10.25 -8.18 5.90
N ASP A 203 -9.69 -7.57 6.94
CA ASP A 203 -10.47 -7.02 8.06
C ASP A 203 -11.47 -5.93 7.60
N LEU A 204 -11.03 -5.05 6.69
CA LEU A 204 -11.89 -4.01 6.13
C LEU A 204 -13.09 -4.63 5.38
N LEU A 205 -12.84 -5.60 4.49
CA LEU A 205 -13.90 -6.23 3.71
C LEU A 205 -14.87 -7.00 4.60
N ASP A 206 -14.40 -7.65 5.65
CA ASP A 206 -15.24 -8.31 6.66
C ASP A 206 -16.13 -7.29 7.40
N LYS A 207 -15.57 -6.17 7.84
CA LYS A 207 -16.32 -5.09 8.50
C LYS A 207 -17.39 -4.48 7.59
N LEU A 208 -17.05 -4.32 6.31
CA LEU A 208 -17.98 -3.80 5.30
C LEU A 208 -18.97 -4.85 4.79
N LYS A 209 -18.80 -6.12 5.18
CA LYS A 209 -19.58 -7.28 4.68
C LYS A 209 -19.55 -7.37 3.14
N LYS A 210 -18.41 -7.03 2.54
CA LYS A 210 -18.18 -7.08 1.09
C LYS A 210 -17.38 -8.33 0.75
N LYS A 211 -17.75 -8.97 -0.35
CA LYS A 211 -17.03 -10.12 -0.91
C LYS A 211 -16.87 -9.92 -2.40
N TYR A 212 -15.70 -10.27 -2.92
CA TYR A 212 -15.38 -10.19 -4.33
C TYR A 212 -14.89 -11.55 -4.81
N LYS A 213 -15.17 -11.89 -6.06
CA LYS A 213 -14.65 -13.12 -6.69
C LYS A 213 -13.22 -12.92 -7.18
N SER A 214 -12.90 -11.69 -7.59
CA SER A 214 -11.57 -11.34 -8.11
C SER A 214 -11.10 -10.02 -7.53
N ILE A 215 -9.84 -9.99 -7.09
CA ILE A 215 -9.14 -8.80 -6.59
C ILE A 215 -7.90 -8.57 -7.45
N TYR A 216 -7.75 -7.35 -7.96
CA TYR A 216 -6.56 -6.89 -8.67
C TYR A 216 -5.86 -5.85 -7.82
N PHE A 217 -4.64 -6.15 -7.39
CA PHE A 217 -3.84 -5.29 -6.53
C PHE A 217 -2.54 -4.89 -7.22
N ILE A 218 -2.25 -3.59 -7.30
CA ILE A 218 -1.02 -3.05 -7.85
C ILE A 218 -0.31 -2.16 -6.84
N ASP A 219 0.99 -2.41 -6.63
CA ASP A 219 1.83 -1.77 -5.62
C ASP A 219 3.30 -1.83 -6.06
N ASP A 220 4.10 -0.82 -5.74
CA ASP A 220 5.52 -0.74 -6.07
C ASP A 220 6.43 -1.47 -5.08
N SER A 221 5.91 -1.79 -3.89
CA SER A 221 6.67 -2.35 -2.78
C SER A 221 6.58 -3.87 -2.72
N LEU A 222 7.71 -4.57 -2.93
CA LEU A 222 7.80 -6.02 -2.74
C LEU A 222 7.34 -6.47 -1.35
N LYS A 223 7.50 -5.63 -0.31
CA LYS A 223 6.96 -5.93 1.02
C LYS A 223 5.44 -6.07 0.97
N ASN A 224 4.75 -5.08 0.38
CA ASN A 224 3.29 -5.07 0.30
C ASN A 224 2.77 -6.19 -0.61
N ILE A 225 3.46 -6.45 -1.73
CA ILE A 225 3.20 -7.58 -2.63
C ILE A 225 3.22 -8.92 -1.86
N ASN A 226 4.31 -9.17 -1.10
CA ASN A 226 4.44 -10.40 -0.33
C ASN A 226 3.41 -10.51 0.80
N GLN A 227 3.09 -9.40 1.46
CA GLN A 227 2.05 -9.33 2.49
C GLN A 227 0.66 -9.66 1.90
N MET A 228 0.33 -9.10 0.74
CA MET A 228 -0.92 -9.40 0.04
C MET A 228 -0.97 -10.88 -0.33
N LYS A 229 0.10 -11.41 -0.93
CA LYS A 229 0.19 -12.83 -1.29
C LYS A 229 -0.05 -13.75 -0.09
N GLN A 230 0.66 -13.52 1.03
CA GLN A 230 0.54 -14.34 2.23
C GLN A 230 -0.86 -14.29 2.85
N ALA A 231 -1.45 -13.09 2.94
CA ALA A 231 -2.76 -12.92 3.56
C ALA A 231 -3.89 -13.60 2.77
N TRP A 232 -3.75 -13.70 1.44
CA TRP A 232 -4.80 -14.20 0.55
C TRP A 232 -4.53 -15.60 -0.01
N GLU A 233 -3.42 -16.25 0.37
CA GLU A 233 -3.02 -17.57 -0.15
C GLU A 233 -4.08 -18.66 0.04
N LYS A 234 -4.85 -18.56 1.13
CA LYS A 234 -5.88 -19.56 1.47
C LYS A 234 -7.30 -19.07 1.18
N SER A 235 -7.43 -17.95 0.49
CA SER A 235 -8.74 -17.39 0.14
C SER A 235 -9.38 -18.11 -1.04
N GLU A 236 -10.71 -18.16 -1.06
CA GLU A 236 -11.48 -18.58 -2.23
C GLU A 236 -11.56 -17.48 -3.31
N THR A 237 -11.17 -16.25 -2.97
CA THR A 237 -11.09 -15.12 -3.90
C THR A 237 -9.88 -15.28 -4.81
N GLU A 238 -10.04 -15.05 -6.10
CA GLU A 238 -8.92 -14.95 -7.05
C GLU A 238 -8.18 -13.65 -6.81
N VAL A 239 -6.86 -13.70 -6.59
CA VAL A 239 -6.07 -12.48 -6.34
C VAL A 239 -4.96 -12.37 -7.36
N SER A 240 -5.02 -11.33 -8.18
CA SER A 240 -3.99 -10.96 -9.14
C SER A 240 -3.18 -9.80 -8.59
N ILE A 241 -1.88 -10.04 -8.36
CA ILE A 241 -0.96 -9.12 -7.69
C ILE A 241 0.07 -8.62 -8.70
N PHE A 242 0.15 -7.31 -8.85
CA PHE A 242 1.02 -6.65 -9.81
C PHE A 242 2.07 -5.80 -9.08
N HIS A 243 3.33 -6.11 -9.32
CA HIS A 243 4.45 -5.32 -8.84
C HIS A 243 4.79 -4.23 -9.87
N TYR A 244 4.43 -2.99 -9.55
CA TYR A 244 4.72 -1.84 -10.41
C TYR A 244 6.17 -1.40 -10.28
N THR A 245 6.88 -1.30 -11.41
CA THR A 245 8.33 -1.12 -11.42
C THR A 245 8.80 0.08 -12.26
N LYS A 246 7.91 1.01 -12.58
CA LYS A 246 8.23 2.16 -13.44
C LYS A 246 9.15 3.18 -12.80
N VAL A 247 8.98 3.43 -11.49
CA VAL A 247 9.75 4.45 -10.78
C VAL A 247 11.12 3.92 -10.39
N ASP A 248 12.17 4.64 -10.81
CA ASP A 248 13.55 4.32 -10.42
C ASP A 248 13.79 4.66 -8.93
N LYS A 249 14.30 3.68 -8.20
CA LYS A 249 14.57 3.78 -6.76
C LYS A 249 16.05 3.91 -6.40
N SER A 250 16.92 4.01 -7.41
CA SER A 250 18.33 4.29 -7.17
C SER A 250 18.53 5.72 -6.66
N ILE A 251 19.59 5.92 -5.87
CA ILE A 251 19.91 7.22 -5.27
C ILE A 251 21.24 7.70 -5.81
N THR A 252 21.30 8.96 -6.25
CA THR A 252 22.52 9.58 -6.77
C THR A 252 23.28 10.34 -5.68
N PRO A 253 24.61 10.58 -5.85
CA PRO A 253 25.37 11.42 -4.95
C PRO A 253 24.82 12.85 -4.83
N GLU A 254 24.25 13.39 -5.91
CA GLU A 254 23.62 14.70 -5.96
C GLU A 254 22.38 14.77 -5.08
N GLU A 255 21.55 13.71 -5.07
CA GLU A 255 20.38 13.59 -4.22
C GLU A 255 20.76 13.50 -2.74
N ILE A 256 21.85 12.80 -2.39
CA ILE A 256 22.37 12.79 -1.02
C ILE A 256 22.80 14.20 -0.59
N LYS A 257 23.53 14.91 -1.46
CA LYS A 257 23.94 16.29 -1.19
C LYS A 257 22.74 17.23 -1.02
N GLU A 258 21.70 17.08 -1.87
CA GLU A 258 20.43 17.82 -1.73
C GLU A 258 19.79 17.54 -0.37
N SER A 259 19.73 16.27 0.06
CA SER A 259 19.14 15.87 1.34
C SER A 259 19.91 16.47 2.53
N ASN A 260 21.25 16.44 2.51
CA ASN A 260 22.05 16.98 3.58
C ASN A 260 21.86 18.50 3.72
N LYS A 261 21.83 19.21 2.59
CA LYS A 261 21.53 20.65 2.58
C LYS A 261 20.11 20.94 3.11
N ALA A 262 19.11 20.18 2.64
CA ALA A 262 17.73 20.34 3.11
C ALA A 262 17.58 20.05 4.60
N LYS A 263 18.37 19.13 5.15
CA LYS A 263 18.41 18.87 6.60
C LYS A 263 18.91 20.07 7.38
N GLU A 264 20.03 20.69 6.96
CA GLU A 264 20.58 21.87 7.59
C GLU A 264 19.54 23.03 7.59
N GLU A 265 18.96 23.33 6.42
CA GLU A 265 17.95 24.37 6.27
C GLU A 265 16.67 24.09 7.08
N PHE A 266 16.27 22.84 7.20
CA PHE A 266 15.10 22.43 8.00
C PHE A 266 15.37 22.58 9.49
N ASP A 267 16.54 22.17 9.97
CA ASP A 267 16.95 22.31 11.36
C ASP A 267 17.05 23.80 11.76
N GLU A 268 17.61 24.66 10.90
CA GLU A 268 17.65 26.13 11.09
C GLU A 268 16.24 26.72 11.15
N PHE A 269 15.36 26.33 10.22
CA PHE A 269 13.96 26.77 10.23
C PHE A 269 13.24 26.37 11.52
N LEU A 270 13.40 25.12 11.96
CA LEU A 270 12.79 24.65 13.20
C LEU A 270 13.30 25.45 14.41
N MET A 271 14.60 25.70 14.50
CA MET A 271 15.17 26.49 15.59
C MET A 271 14.64 27.93 15.60
N ALA A 272 14.48 28.54 14.43
CA ALA A 272 13.99 29.93 14.32
C ALA A 272 12.48 30.05 14.60
N ALA A 273 11.66 29.14 14.05
CA ALA A 273 10.21 29.26 14.10
C ALA A 273 9.55 28.46 15.24
N PHE A 274 10.16 27.34 15.66
CA PHE A 274 9.62 26.40 16.65
C PHE A 274 10.71 25.89 17.61
N PRO A 275 11.38 26.76 18.39
CA PRO A 275 12.57 26.40 19.18
C PRO A 275 12.34 25.26 20.17
N GLU A 276 11.17 25.18 20.80
CA GLU A 276 10.86 24.09 21.73
C GLU A 276 10.66 22.74 21.01
N ARG A 277 10.12 22.76 19.77
CA ARG A 277 10.03 21.56 18.93
C ARG A 277 11.40 21.13 18.43
N ALA A 278 12.25 22.07 18.03
CA ALA A 278 13.63 21.83 17.62
C ALA A 278 14.44 21.14 18.70
N LYS A 279 14.36 21.62 19.96
CA LYS A 279 15.02 21.00 21.12
C LYS A 279 14.60 19.53 21.30
N ARG A 280 13.29 19.22 21.18
CA ARG A 280 12.79 17.85 21.29
C ARG A 280 13.33 16.98 20.16
N PHE A 281 13.30 17.45 18.92
CA PHE A 281 13.84 16.73 17.76
C PHE A 281 15.33 16.42 17.92
N THR A 282 16.13 17.39 18.40
CA THR A 282 17.57 17.21 18.65
C THR A 282 17.82 16.16 19.74
N SER A 283 16.91 16.05 20.72
CA SER A 283 16.97 15.05 21.78
C SER A 283 16.31 13.71 21.38
N ALA A 284 15.95 13.52 20.10
CA ALA A 284 15.22 12.37 19.56
C ALA A 284 13.86 12.10 20.27
N ILE A 285 13.27 13.12 20.88
CA ILE A 285 11.94 13.07 21.47
C ILE A 285 10.96 13.53 20.38
N CYS A 286 10.25 12.60 19.81
CA CYS A 286 9.48 12.83 18.57
C CYS A 286 7.97 13.07 18.79
N ASP A 287 7.49 12.98 20.02
CA ASP A 287 6.07 13.08 20.39
C ASP A 287 5.64 14.52 20.75
#